data_545787754d25563591c5eb84365b05cb
#
_entry.id   545787754d25563591c5eb84365b05cb
#
_cell.length_a   1.000
_cell.length_b   1.000
_cell.length_c   1.000
_cell.angle_alpha   90.00
_cell.angle_beta   90.00
_cell.angle_gamma   90.00
#
_symmetry.space_group_name_H-M   'P 1'
#
loop_
_entity.id
_entity.type
_entity.pdbx_description
1 polymer ?
#
loop_
_entity_poly.entity_id
_entity_poly.type
_entity_poly.pdbx_seq_one_letter_code
_entity_poly.pdbx_strand_id
1 'polypeptide(L)'
;MNISLHPVTKSNYEAVSDLDVAKEQQELVACNMWSLVEAQFNEGYYTRSIVRDDATVGFFMWVQETTSKVSIWRFMVDEKYQKQGIGRIALNLALAEIKAMTDI
;
A
#
# COMPACT_ATOMS: atom_id res chain seq x y z
N MET A 1 3.05 13.30 13.96
CA MET A 1 3.21 12.25 12.92
C MET A 1 2.21 12.52 11.82
N ASN A 2 2.70 12.73 10.61
CA ASN A 2 1.88 13.05 9.46
C ASN A 2 1.92 11.90 8.45
N ILE A 3 0.80 11.21 8.28
CA ILE A 3 0.70 10.05 7.40
C ILE A 3 -0.10 10.45 6.16
N SER A 4 0.45 10.12 4.98
CA SER A 4 -0.22 10.37 3.71
C SER A 4 -0.02 9.20 2.74
N LEU A 5 -0.89 9.14 1.72
CA LEU A 5 -0.80 8.12 0.68
C LEU A 5 -0.38 8.79 -0.63
N HIS A 6 0.51 8.12 -1.37
CA HIS A 6 0.98 8.61 -2.67
C HIS A 6 0.96 7.48 -3.70
N PRO A 7 0.62 7.76 -4.96
CA PRO A 7 0.78 6.76 -6.02
C PRO A 7 2.24 6.32 -6.11
N VAL A 8 2.48 5.07 -6.45
CA VAL A 8 3.83 4.59 -6.70
C VAL A 8 4.22 5.03 -8.11
N THR A 9 5.35 5.73 -8.21
CA THR A 9 5.82 6.36 -9.45
C THR A 9 7.30 6.08 -9.64
N LYS A 10 7.85 6.59 -10.74
CA LYS A 10 9.27 6.50 -11.02
C LYS A 10 10.13 7.10 -9.90
N SER A 11 9.62 8.11 -9.19
CA SER A 11 10.39 8.78 -8.15
C SER A 11 10.43 8.03 -6.82
N ASN A 12 9.53 7.07 -6.58
CA ASN A 12 9.43 6.39 -5.28
C ASN A 12 9.40 4.86 -5.34
N TYR A 13 9.39 4.23 -6.53
CA TYR A 13 9.24 2.78 -6.60
C TYR A 13 10.40 2.02 -5.96
N GLU A 14 11.60 2.58 -5.99
CA GLU A 14 12.74 1.93 -5.37
C GLU A 14 12.60 1.90 -3.84
N ALA A 15 12.21 3.02 -3.24
CA ALA A 15 11.95 3.09 -1.81
C ALA A 15 10.86 2.11 -1.39
N VAL A 16 9.79 1.99 -2.19
CA VAL A 16 8.71 1.04 -1.93
C VAL A 16 9.21 -0.40 -2.02
N SER A 17 10.03 -0.71 -3.03
CA SER A 17 10.55 -2.06 -3.25
C SER A 17 11.52 -2.50 -2.14
N ASP A 18 12.18 -1.54 -1.49
CA ASP A 18 13.15 -1.81 -0.43
C ASP A 18 12.51 -2.01 0.95
N LEU A 19 11.20 -1.81 1.09
CA LEU A 19 10.51 -2.01 2.36
C LEU A 19 10.41 -3.50 2.71
N ASP A 20 10.51 -3.82 4.00
CA ASP A 20 10.41 -5.18 4.51
C ASP A 20 9.46 -5.27 5.69
N VAL A 21 8.64 -6.31 5.72
CA VAL A 21 7.87 -6.66 6.91
C VAL A 21 8.78 -7.39 7.92
N ALA A 22 8.31 -7.55 9.15
CA ALA A 22 9.01 -8.36 10.14
C ALA A 22 9.22 -9.78 9.60
N LYS A 23 10.31 -10.41 10.00
CA LYS A 23 10.74 -11.71 9.47
C LYS A 23 9.63 -12.77 9.50
N GLU A 24 8.88 -12.81 10.59
CA GLU A 24 7.77 -13.76 10.75
C GLU A 24 6.59 -13.49 9.81
N GLN A 25 6.54 -12.33 9.17
CA GLN A 25 5.47 -11.94 8.26
C GLN A 25 5.84 -12.11 6.78
N GLN A 26 7.11 -12.33 6.47
CA GLN A 26 7.61 -12.33 5.08
C GLN A 26 7.01 -13.44 4.23
N GLU A 27 6.59 -14.53 4.82
CA GLU A 27 5.93 -15.63 4.11
C GLU A 27 4.45 -15.35 3.84
N LEU A 28 3.87 -14.36 4.53
CA LEU A 28 2.44 -14.04 4.47
C LEU A 28 2.12 -12.93 3.49
N VAL A 29 3.12 -12.19 3.04
CA VAL A 29 2.94 -11.01 2.19
C VAL A 29 3.82 -11.14 0.95
N ALA A 30 3.23 -11.00 -0.24
CA ALA A 30 4.02 -10.94 -1.47
C ALA A 30 4.95 -9.74 -1.41
N CYS A 31 6.15 -9.85 -1.99
CA CYS A 31 7.06 -8.71 -2.01
C CYS A 31 6.49 -7.56 -2.84
N ASN A 32 6.83 -6.34 -2.47
CA ASN A 32 6.26 -5.15 -3.10
C ASN A 32 6.60 -5.08 -4.59
N MET A 33 7.80 -5.50 -4.96
CA MET A 33 8.21 -5.52 -6.36
C MET A 33 7.30 -6.39 -7.22
N TRP A 34 6.91 -7.56 -6.71
CA TRP A 34 5.95 -8.43 -7.41
C TRP A 34 4.61 -7.74 -7.60
N SER A 35 4.14 -7.05 -6.55
CA SER A 35 2.87 -6.33 -6.61
C SER A 35 2.89 -5.21 -7.63
N LEU A 36 4.01 -4.48 -7.73
CA LEU A 36 4.17 -3.42 -8.73
C LEU A 36 4.13 -3.98 -10.15
N VAL A 37 4.78 -5.12 -10.38
CA VAL A 37 4.74 -5.79 -11.69
C VAL A 37 3.32 -6.25 -11.99
N GLU A 38 2.65 -6.86 -11.04
CA GLU A 38 1.27 -7.33 -11.21
C GLU A 38 0.33 -6.19 -11.61
N ALA A 39 0.48 -5.03 -10.97
CA ALA A 39 -0.37 -3.87 -11.26
C ALA A 39 -0.15 -3.31 -12.67
N GLN A 40 1.04 -3.50 -13.26
CA GLN A 40 1.32 -3.05 -14.62
C GLN A 40 0.52 -3.82 -15.68
N PHE A 41 0.16 -5.05 -15.40
CA PHE A 41 -0.48 -5.94 -16.35
C PHE A 41 -1.97 -6.16 -16.11
N ASN A 42 -2.54 -5.47 -15.12
CA ASN A 42 -3.96 -5.64 -14.77
C ASN A 42 -4.62 -4.28 -14.57
N GLU A 43 -5.82 -4.13 -15.11
CA GLU A 43 -6.64 -2.94 -14.89
C GLU A 43 -7.30 -3.01 -13.52
N GLY A 44 -7.58 -1.85 -12.93
CA GLY A 44 -8.27 -1.77 -11.63
C GLY A 44 -7.38 -2.06 -10.44
N TYR A 45 -6.07 -2.13 -10.65
CA TYR A 45 -5.07 -2.34 -9.60
C TYR A 45 -4.40 -1.00 -9.28
N TYR A 46 -4.49 -0.54 -8.05
CA TYR A 46 -3.98 0.76 -7.61
C TYR A 46 -2.92 0.55 -6.54
N THR A 47 -1.69 0.96 -6.83
CA THR A 47 -0.57 0.84 -5.88
C THR A 47 -0.38 2.16 -5.15
N ARG A 48 -0.14 2.09 -3.83
CA ARG A 48 0.04 3.27 -2.99
C ARG A 48 1.21 3.08 -2.04
N SER A 49 2.04 4.11 -1.93
CA SER A 49 3.04 4.19 -0.88
C SER A 49 2.42 4.87 0.34
N ILE A 50 2.80 4.41 1.53
CA ILE A 50 2.44 5.04 2.79
C ILE A 50 3.64 5.87 3.22
N VAL A 51 3.41 7.17 3.45
CA VAL A 51 4.48 8.12 3.78
C VAL A 51 4.21 8.68 5.18
N ARG A 52 5.24 8.66 6.03
CA ARG A 52 5.24 9.32 7.33
C ARG A 52 6.18 10.50 7.24
N ASP A 53 5.64 11.71 7.38
CA ASP A 53 6.39 12.94 7.16
C ASP A 53 7.02 12.89 5.74
N ASP A 54 8.31 12.73 5.59
CA ASP A 54 8.95 12.63 4.28
C ASP A 54 9.51 11.24 3.98
N ALA A 55 9.22 10.25 4.81
CA ALA A 55 9.76 8.90 4.67
C ALA A 55 8.72 7.91 4.15
N THR A 56 9.10 7.11 3.16
CA THR A 56 8.29 5.98 2.71
C THR A 56 8.37 4.89 3.77
N VAL A 57 7.24 4.52 4.37
CA VAL A 57 7.20 3.59 5.50
C VAL A 57 6.33 2.37 5.25
N GLY A 58 5.57 2.34 4.16
CA GLY A 58 4.70 1.21 3.88
C GLY A 58 4.18 1.23 2.45
N PHE A 59 3.38 0.23 2.15
CA PHE A 59 2.82 0.02 0.82
C PHE A 59 1.53 -0.78 0.93
N PHE A 60 0.61 -0.54 0.01
CA PHE A 60 -0.50 -1.45 -0.23
C PHE A 60 -0.96 -1.33 -1.68
N MET A 61 -1.77 -2.29 -2.08
CA MET A 61 -2.43 -2.27 -3.38
C MET A 61 -3.91 -2.55 -3.15
N TRP A 62 -4.78 -1.79 -3.79
CA TRP A 62 -6.20 -2.11 -3.76
C TRP A 62 -6.69 -2.39 -5.18
N VAL A 63 -7.66 -3.28 -5.27
CA VAL A 63 -8.15 -3.80 -6.53
C VAL A 63 -9.66 -3.66 -6.57
N GLN A 64 -10.15 -3.02 -7.63
CA GLN A 64 -11.59 -3.03 -7.90
C GLN A 64 -11.91 -4.24 -8.77
N GLU A 65 -12.44 -5.28 -8.14
CA GLU A 65 -12.71 -6.55 -8.82
C GLU A 65 -13.98 -6.49 -9.67
N THR A 66 -15.00 -5.77 -9.18
CA THR A 66 -16.26 -5.53 -9.89
C THR A 66 -16.75 -4.13 -9.57
N THR A 67 -17.89 -3.73 -10.14
CA THR A 67 -18.49 -2.43 -9.83
C THR A 67 -18.88 -2.28 -8.36
N SER A 68 -19.03 -3.40 -7.64
CA SER A 68 -19.48 -3.42 -6.24
C SER A 68 -18.48 -4.04 -5.27
N LYS A 69 -17.33 -4.51 -5.74
CA LYS A 69 -16.36 -5.21 -4.88
C LYS A 69 -14.96 -4.66 -5.03
N VAL A 70 -14.37 -4.29 -3.88
CA VAL A 70 -12.98 -3.84 -3.78
C VAL A 70 -12.26 -4.69 -2.72
N SER A 71 -11.01 -5.03 -3.00
CA SER A 71 -10.15 -5.74 -2.06
C SER A 71 -8.87 -4.95 -1.84
N ILE A 72 -8.36 -4.97 -0.61
CA ILE A 72 -7.06 -4.38 -0.27
C ILE A 72 -6.06 -5.52 -0.16
N TRP A 73 -4.98 -5.43 -0.94
CA TRP A 73 -3.96 -6.47 -1.02
C TRP A 73 -2.59 -5.93 -0.58
N ARG A 74 -1.78 -6.84 -0.02
CA ARG A 74 -0.37 -6.56 0.28
C ARG A 74 -0.17 -5.32 1.16
N PHE A 75 -1.08 -5.10 2.08
CA PHE A 75 -0.97 -3.99 3.01
C PHE A 75 0.16 -4.28 4.01
N MET A 76 1.18 -3.43 4.02
CA MET A 76 2.33 -3.62 4.89
C MET A 76 2.92 -2.30 5.35
N VAL A 77 3.51 -2.33 6.55
CA VAL A 77 4.32 -1.24 7.09
C VAL A 77 5.71 -1.83 7.33
N ASP A 78 6.75 -1.09 6.95
CA ASP A 78 8.13 -1.52 7.12
C ASP A 78 8.39 -1.85 8.59
N GLU A 79 9.17 -2.90 8.82
CA GLU A 79 9.48 -3.42 10.16
C GLU A 79 9.93 -2.33 11.13
N LYS A 80 10.74 -1.38 10.66
CA LYS A 80 11.25 -0.28 11.48
C LYS A 80 10.16 0.64 12.01
N TYR A 81 9.02 0.68 11.37
CA TYR A 81 7.93 1.62 11.66
C TYR A 81 6.69 0.95 12.22
N GLN A 82 6.72 -0.35 12.44
CA GLN A 82 5.57 -1.08 13.00
C GLN A 82 5.32 -0.70 14.46
N LYS A 83 4.12 -1.00 14.94
CA LYS A 83 3.69 -0.74 16.33
C LYS A 83 3.63 0.75 16.71
N GLN A 84 3.46 1.62 15.73
CA GLN A 84 3.34 3.07 15.96
C GLN A 84 1.96 3.63 15.57
N GLY A 85 1.02 2.76 15.19
CA GLY A 85 -0.32 3.18 14.76
C GLY A 85 -0.41 3.60 13.31
N ILE A 86 0.68 3.50 12.54
CA ILE A 86 0.72 3.91 11.13
C ILE A 86 -0.25 3.08 10.30
N GLY A 87 -0.28 1.77 10.51
CA GLY A 87 -1.16 0.87 9.74
C GLY A 87 -2.63 1.24 9.86
N ARG A 88 -3.09 1.57 11.06
CA ARG A 88 -4.49 1.97 11.28
C ARG A 88 -4.81 3.29 10.59
N ILE A 89 -3.92 4.27 10.70
CA ILE A 89 -4.11 5.58 10.07
C ILE A 89 -4.15 5.39 8.54
N ALA A 90 -3.18 4.65 7.99
CA ALA A 90 -3.11 4.39 6.57
C ALA A 90 -4.32 3.63 6.05
N LEU A 91 -4.83 2.65 6.81
CA LEU A 91 -6.02 1.91 6.43
C LEU A 91 -7.25 2.84 6.35
N ASN A 92 -7.41 3.74 7.30
CA ASN A 92 -8.50 4.71 7.27
C ASN A 92 -8.38 5.64 6.06
N LEU A 93 -7.17 6.07 5.71
CA LEU A 93 -6.95 6.87 4.51
C LEU A 93 -7.26 6.07 3.24
N ALA A 94 -6.89 4.79 3.21
CA ALA A 94 -7.18 3.91 2.08
C ALA A 94 -8.69 3.76 1.87
N LEU A 95 -9.45 3.55 2.94
CA LEU A 95 -10.90 3.43 2.87
C LEU A 95 -11.54 4.74 2.37
N ALA A 96 -11.03 5.88 2.80
CA ALA A 96 -11.51 7.18 2.33
C ALA A 96 -11.22 7.37 0.83
N GLU A 97 -10.02 6.97 0.37
CA GLU A 97 -9.65 7.03 -1.03
C GLU A 97 -10.57 6.15 -1.88
N ILE A 98 -10.81 4.93 -1.46
CA ILE A 98 -11.67 3.98 -2.17
C ILE A 98 -13.08 4.53 -2.30
N LYS A 99 -13.63 5.09 -1.24
CA LYS A 99 -14.93 5.74 -1.25
C LYS A 99 -14.99 6.91 -2.24
N ALA A 100 -13.93 7.70 -2.31
CA ALA A 100 -13.87 8.86 -3.20
C ALA A 100 -13.75 8.45 -4.67
N MET A 101 -13.12 7.30 -4.96
CA MET A 101 -12.86 6.84 -6.32
C MET A 101 -13.88 5.84 -6.84
N THR A 102 -14.77 5.33 -5.99
CA THR A 102 -15.77 4.32 -6.35
C THR A 102 -17.11 4.70 -5.75
N ASP A 103 -18.17 3.99 -6.18
CA ASP A 103 -19.51 4.14 -5.61
C ASP A 103 -19.79 3.10 -4.50
N ILE A 104 -18.77 2.43 -4.06
CA ILE A 104 -18.86 1.35 -3.05
C ILE A 104 -18.90 1.90 -1.63
#